data_465d50e408bfe36a57fb11e79360e10e
#
_entry.id   465d50e408bfe36a57fb11e79360e10e
#
_cell.length_a   1.000
_cell.length_b   1.000
_cell.length_c   1.000
_cell.angle_alpha   90.00
_cell.angle_beta   90.00
_cell.angle_gamma   90.00
#
_symmetry.space_group_name_H-M   'P 1'
#
loop_
_entity.id
_entity.type
_entity.pdbx_description
1 polymer ?
#
loop_
_entity_poly.entity_id
_entity_poly.type
_entity_poly.pdbx_seq_one_letter_code
_entity_poly.pdbx_strand_id
1 'polypeptide(L)'
;MEISFETIADHTIPVNDFSLNWRFIENLPLSVANQLKPLNQTASTFLNAVITDKRLHQHMPFKKGFFNKTEKIKITGNNDDAIREWLSALQIPLDKHVFLSWDNSTNMIAPWKLVIQYFDDFYYPSSDDLTIFDQTLNWAVLFAHYDVIYYGTK
;
A
#
# COMPACT_ATOMS: atom_id res chain seq x y z
N MET A 1 4.08 22.98 -12.49
CA MET A 1 3.90 21.72 -13.23
C MET A 1 2.88 20.85 -12.51
N GLU A 2 1.87 20.39 -13.21
CA GLU A 2 0.83 19.59 -12.62
C GLU A 2 1.29 18.14 -12.47
N ILE A 3 1.05 17.54 -11.29
CA ILE A 3 1.38 16.16 -11.02
C ILE A 3 0.31 15.22 -11.59
N SER A 4 0.76 14.09 -12.14
CA SER A 4 -0.11 13.03 -12.67
C SER A 4 0.49 11.67 -12.34
N PHE A 5 -0.23 10.59 -12.65
CA PHE A 5 0.33 9.24 -12.50
C PHE A 5 1.55 9.01 -13.40
N GLU A 6 1.67 9.74 -14.50
CA GLU A 6 2.83 9.64 -15.40
C GLU A 6 4.07 10.31 -14.81
N THR A 7 3.89 11.33 -14.00
CA THR A 7 5.00 12.14 -13.44
C THR A 7 5.25 11.90 -11.97
N ILE A 8 4.43 11.10 -11.30
CA ILE A 8 4.50 10.90 -9.84
C ILE A 8 5.86 10.35 -9.40
N ALA A 9 6.49 9.51 -10.22
CA ALA A 9 7.80 8.92 -9.90
C ALA A 9 8.92 9.97 -9.83
N ASP A 10 8.70 11.17 -10.36
CA ASP A 10 9.65 12.29 -10.26
C ASP A 10 9.57 13.01 -8.91
N HIS A 11 8.58 12.65 -8.08
CA HIS A 11 8.32 13.28 -6.78
C HIS A 11 8.69 12.38 -5.61
N THR A 12 9.80 11.67 -5.75
CA THR A 12 10.30 10.78 -4.69
C THR A 12 11.28 11.50 -3.77
N ILE A 13 11.41 10.97 -2.56
CA ILE A 13 12.41 11.40 -1.58
C ILE A 13 13.26 10.21 -1.19
N PRO A 14 14.47 10.43 -0.64
CA PRO A 14 15.28 9.34 -0.10
C PRO A 14 14.54 8.63 1.04
N VAL A 15 14.77 7.31 1.16
CA VAL A 15 14.18 6.52 2.26
C VAL A 15 14.54 7.13 3.63
N ASN A 16 15.74 7.67 3.77
CA ASN A 16 16.17 8.30 5.03
C ASN A 16 15.29 9.48 5.45
N ASP A 17 14.64 10.15 4.48
CA ASP A 17 13.79 11.30 4.75
C ASP A 17 12.32 10.94 4.94
N PHE A 18 11.99 9.65 4.79
CA PHE A 18 10.63 9.17 4.95
C PHE A 18 10.25 9.09 6.44
N SER A 19 9.01 9.46 6.78
CA SER A 19 8.55 9.49 8.16
C SER A 19 8.57 8.13 8.85
N LEU A 20 8.39 7.04 8.09
CA LEU A 20 8.45 5.67 8.61
C LEU A 20 9.78 4.99 8.30
N ASN A 21 10.84 5.75 8.04
CA ASN A 21 12.14 5.22 7.61
C ASN A 21 12.70 4.16 8.56
N TRP A 22 12.48 4.32 9.86
CA TRP A 22 12.98 3.40 10.89
C TRP A 22 12.45 1.98 10.71
N ARG A 23 11.25 1.80 10.11
CA ARG A 23 10.70 0.47 9.81
C ARG A 23 11.53 -0.26 8.77
N PHE A 24 12.07 0.47 7.80
CA PHE A 24 12.69 -0.12 6.61
C PHE A 24 14.21 -0.13 6.71
N ILE A 25 14.82 0.95 7.18
CA ILE A 25 16.28 1.06 7.25
C ILE A 25 16.86 0.06 8.26
N GLU A 26 16.21 -0.13 9.40
CA GLU A 26 16.71 -1.01 10.47
C GLU A 26 16.40 -2.48 10.21
N ASN A 27 15.32 -2.78 9.51
CA ASN A 27 14.77 -4.14 9.41
C ASN A 27 15.02 -4.81 8.06
N LEU A 28 15.29 -4.05 7.01
CA LEU A 28 15.45 -4.60 5.66
C LEU A 28 16.89 -4.53 5.17
N PRO A 29 17.33 -5.50 4.33
CA PRO A 29 18.60 -5.37 3.63
C PRO A 29 18.63 -4.09 2.80
N LEU A 30 19.81 -3.48 2.67
CA LEU A 30 19.99 -2.23 1.93
C LEU A 30 19.51 -2.38 0.47
N SER A 31 19.77 -3.53 -0.14
CA SER A 31 19.33 -3.82 -1.52
C SER A 31 17.82 -3.79 -1.67
N VAL A 32 17.07 -4.13 -0.61
CA VAL A 32 15.61 -4.06 -0.59
C VAL A 32 15.15 -2.63 -0.34
N ALA A 33 15.70 -1.99 0.69
CA ALA A 33 15.33 -0.61 1.02
C ALA A 33 15.54 0.35 -0.15
N ASN A 34 16.56 0.13 -0.97
CA ASN A 34 16.86 0.95 -2.13
C ASN A 34 15.80 0.85 -3.24
N GLN A 35 14.95 -0.16 -3.21
CA GLN A 35 13.86 -0.30 -4.19
C GLN A 35 12.58 0.40 -3.76
N LEU A 36 12.53 0.89 -2.54
CA LEU A 36 11.40 1.64 -2.03
C LEU A 36 11.50 3.10 -2.46
N LYS A 37 10.39 3.68 -2.92
CA LYS A 37 10.33 5.03 -3.47
C LYS A 37 9.31 5.87 -2.68
N PRO A 38 9.69 6.38 -1.50
CA PRO A 38 8.81 7.25 -0.74
C PRO A 38 8.49 8.51 -1.54
N LEU A 39 7.30 9.06 -1.34
CA LEU A 39 6.81 10.21 -2.09
C LEU A 39 6.85 11.47 -1.23
N ASN A 40 7.12 12.61 -1.88
CA ASN A 40 7.06 13.91 -1.21
C ASN A 40 5.60 14.31 -0.94
N GLN A 41 5.41 15.47 -0.29
CA GLN A 41 4.07 15.92 0.09
C GLN A 41 3.18 16.19 -1.14
N THR A 42 3.75 16.72 -2.21
CA THR A 42 2.99 16.98 -3.45
C THR A 42 2.39 15.69 -4.00
N ALA A 43 3.20 14.64 -4.10
CA ALA A 43 2.73 13.34 -4.58
C ALA A 43 1.77 12.68 -3.60
N SER A 44 2.02 12.80 -2.30
CA SER A 44 1.13 12.26 -1.26
C SER A 44 -0.24 12.92 -1.32
N THR A 45 -0.29 14.23 -1.48
CA THR A 45 -1.55 14.97 -1.63
C THR A 45 -2.31 14.52 -2.88
N PHE A 46 -1.59 14.30 -3.97
CA PHE A 46 -2.20 13.80 -5.21
C PHE A 46 -2.83 12.42 -5.01
N LEU A 47 -2.12 11.46 -4.42
CA LEU A 47 -2.65 10.12 -4.18
C LEU A 47 -3.84 10.14 -3.22
N ASN A 48 -3.74 10.93 -2.17
CA ASN A 48 -4.85 11.07 -1.23
C ASN A 48 -6.10 11.61 -1.91
N ALA A 49 -5.93 12.58 -2.82
CA ALA A 49 -7.05 13.14 -3.59
C ALA A 49 -7.70 12.08 -4.49
N VAL A 50 -6.92 11.20 -5.11
CA VAL A 50 -7.44 10.09 -5.93
C VAL A 50 -8.35 9.21 -5.10
N ILE A 51 -7.90 8.79 -3.91
CA ILE A 51 -8.67 7.94 -3.01
C ILE A 51 -9.92 8.67 -2.51
N THR A 52 -9.78 9.92 -2.11
CA THR A 52 -10.85 10.72 -1.52
C THR A 52 -11.91 11.08 -2.55
N ASP A 53 -11.51 11.47 -3.76
CA ASP A 53 -12.44 11.85 -4.83
C ASP A 53 -13.27 10.66 -5.29
N LYS A 54 -12.70 9.48 -5.29
CA LYS A 54 -13.41 8.23 -5.60
C LYS A 54 -14.20 7.70 -4.41
N ARG A 55 -14.03 8.28 -3.23
CA ARG A 55 -14.67 7.86 -1.99
C ARG A 55 -14.44 6.39 -1.67
N LEU A 56 -13.21 5.91 -1.94
CA LEU A 56 -12.88 4.49 -1.80
C LEU A 56 -13.25 3.95 -0.43
N HIS A 57 -12.99 4.69 0.63
CA HIS A 57 -13.25 4.29 2.02
C HIS A 57 -14.47 4.97 2.63
N GLN A 58 -15.48 5.33 1.81
CA GLN A 58 -16.75 5.85 2.32
C GLN A 58 -17.41 4.87 3.28
N HIS A 59 -17.20 3.57 3.05
CA HIS A 59 -17.58 2.47 3.96
C HIS A 59 -16.33 1.60 4.19
N MET A 60 -16.31 0.84 5.27
CA MET A 60 -15.23 -0.10 5.53
C MET A 60 -15.62 -1.49 5.03
N PRO A 61 -14.75 -2.18 4.31
CA PRO A 61 -13.40 -1.76 3.89
C PRO A 61 -13.40 -0.82 2.68
N PHE A 62 -14.41 -0.89 1.83
CA PHE A 62 -14.53 -0.10 0.61
C PHE A 62 -15.96 0.38 0.43
N LYS A 63 -16.12 1.47 -0.32
CA LYS A 63 -17.45 1.99 -0.68
C LYS A 63 -18.30 0.88 -1.27
N LYS A 64 -19.56 0.78 -0.82
CA LYS A 64 -20.51 -0.21 -1.34
C LYS A 64 -20.64 -0.07 -2.85
N GLY A 65 -20.48 -1.21 -3.56
CA GLY A 65 -20.59 -1.25 -5.01
C GLY A 65 -19.34 -0.76 -5.75
N PHE A 66 -18.30 -0.32 -5.03
CA PHE A 66 -17.06 0.10 -5.68
C PHE A 66 -16.38 -1.10 -6.37
N PHE A 67 -16.30 -2.21 -5.67
CA PHE A 67 -15.78 -3.47 -6.22
C PHE A 67 -16.88 -4.50 -6.33
N ASN A 68 -16.78 -5.38 -7.36
CA ASN A 68 -17.74 -6.47 -7.57
C ASN A 68 -17.47 -7.64 -6.63
N LYS A 69 -16.21 -7.83 -6.23
CA LYS A 69 -15.79 -8.94 -5.38
C LYS A 69 -14.86 -8.43 -4.30
N THR A 70 -15.04 -8.93 -3.08
CA THR A 70 -14.17 -8.62 -1.94
C THR A 70 -13.82 -9.90 -1.22
N GLU A 71 -12.54 -10.10 -0.94
CA GLU A 71 -12.01 -11.22 -0.17
C GLU A 71 -11.27 -10.68 1.04
N LYS A 72 -11.05 -11.50 2.07
CA LYS A 72 -10.32 -11.08 3.25
C LYS A 72 -9.58 -12.24 3.90
N ILE A 73 -8.53 -11.89 4.66
CA ILE A 73 -7.80 -12.82 5.52
C ILE A 73 -7.51 -12.12 6.84
N LYS A 74 -7.57 -12.85 7.95
CA LYS A 74 -7.25 -12.30 9.26
C LYS A 74 -5.78 -12.55 9.59
N ILE A 75 -5.12 -11.54 10.17
CA ILE A 75 -3.76 -11.65 10.71
C ILE A 75 -3.88 -12.14 12.16
N THR A 76 -3.26 -13.29 12.47
CA THR A 76 -3.36 -13.89 13.81
C THR A 76 -2.06 -13.78 14.60
N GLY A 77 -0.98 -13.31 13.97
CA GLY A 77 0.34 -13.24 14.61
C GLY A 77 1.16 -14.51 14.47
N ASN A 78 0.55 -15.62 14.02
CA ASN A 78 1.26 -16.88 13.78
C ASN A 78 0.90 -17.54 12.45
N ASN A 79 0.29 -16.77 11.52
CA ASN A 79 -0.09 -17.25 10.20
C ASN A 79 0.60 -16.48 9.05
N ASP A 80 1.80 -15.96 9.30
CA ASP A 80 2.51 -15.12 8.32
C ASP A 80 2.72 -15.80 6.98
N ASP A 81 3.06 -17.08 6.97
CA ASP A 81 3.24 -17.83 5.72
C ASP A 81 1.94 -17.96 4.93
N ALA A 82 0.82 -18.18 5.64
CA ALA A 82 -0.49 -18.23 5.01
C ALA A 82 -0.89 -16.86 4.42
N ILE A 83 -0.52 -15.78 5.09
CA ILE A 83 -0.76 -14.42 4.59
C ILE A 83 0.04 -14.18 3.32
N ARG A 84 1.34 -14.52 3.30
CA ARG A 84 2.17 -14.36 2.12
C ARG A 84 1.64 -15.17 0.94
N GLU A 85 1.22 -16.40 1.20
CA GLU A 85 0.61 -17.24 0.18
C GLU A 85 -0.68 -16.62 -0.36
N TRP A 86 -1.55 -16.13 0.52
CA TRP A 86 -2.79 -15.48 0.15
C TRP A 86 -2.54 -14.23 -0.70
N LEU A 87 -1.61 -13.37 -0.27
CA LEU A 87 -1.23 -12.17 -1.03
C LEU A 87 -0.64 -12.52 -2.39
N SER A 88 0.19 -13.58 -2.46
CA SER A 88 0.80 -14.00 -3.71
C SER A 88 -0.20 -14.58 -4.70
N ALA A 89 -1.33 -15.09 -4.21
CA ALA A 89 -2.39 -15.66 -5.04
C ALA A 89 -3.33 -14.60 -5.60
N LEU A 90 -3.27 -13.36 -5.13
CA LEU A 90 -4.01 -12.26 -5.70
C LEU A 90 -3.51 -11.99 -7.13
N GLN A 91 -4.40 -11.57 -8.01
CA GLN A 91 -4.06 -11.38 -9.43
C GLN A 91 -3.34 -10.04 -9.65
N ILE A 92 -2.29 -9.81 -8.90
CA ILE A 92 -1.42 -8.63 -9.00
C ILE A 92 -0.04 -9.14 -9.37
N PRO A 93 0.54 -8.74 -10.51
CA PRO A 93 1.89 -9.18 -10.91
C PRO A 93 2.92 -8.87 -9.83
N LEU A 94 3.80 -9.80 -9.53
CA LEU A 94 4.76 -9.68 -8.44
C LEU A 94 5.74 -8.52 -8.63
N ASP A 95 6.12 -8.23 -9.87
CA ASP A 95 7.05 -7.15 -10.19
C ASP A 95 6.36 -5.81 -10.44
N LYS A 96 5.04 -5.76 -10.31
CA LYS A 96 4.29 -4.52 -10.47
C LYS A 96 4.63 -3.54 -9.36
N HIS A 97 4.90 -2.30 -9.73
CA HIS A 97 5.04 -1.20 -8.77
C HIS A 97 3.65 -0.71 -8.38
N VAL A 98 3.39 -0.68 -7.09
CA VAL A 98 2.10 -0.31 -6.53
C VAL A 98 2.25 0.92 -5.64
N PHE A 99 1.13 1.63 -5.43
CA PHE A 99 1.07 2.76 -4.52
C PHE A 99 0.64 2.28 -3.14
N LEU A 100 1.35 2.75 -2.11
CA LEU A 100 1.02 2.48 -0.71
C LEU A 100 0.69 3.81 -0.05
N SER A 101 -0.46 3.87 0.62
CA SER A 101 -0.90 5.06 1.33
C SER A 101 -1.25 4.72 2.77
N TRP A 102 -0.50 5.29 3.71
CA TRP A 102 -0.80 5.18 5.15
C TRP A 102 -1.71 6.34 5.61
N ASP A 103 -1.50 7.52 5.04
CA ASP A 103 -2.31 8.71 5.31
C ASP A 103 -2.08 9.75 4.21
N ASN A 104 -2.58 10.97 4.40
CA ASN A 104 -2.47 12.02 3.39
C ASN A 104 -1.06 12.61 3.23
N SER A 105 -0.11 12.20 4.06
CA SER A 105 1.27 12.70 4.04
C SER A 105 2.31 11.60 3.94
N THR A 106 1.89 10.32 4.02
CA THR A 106 2.79 9.18 4.13
C THR A 106 2.43 8.17 3.05
N ASN A 107 3.16 8.22 1.94
CA ASN A 107 2.88 7.41 0.76
C ASN A 107 4.19 6.94 0.11
N MET A 108 4.12 5.86 -0.65
CA MET A 108 5.29 5.22 -1.24
C MET A 108 4.91 4.47 -2.52
N ILE A 109 5.88 4.32 -3.42
CA ILE A 109 5.82 3.36 -4.52
C ILE A 109 6.77 2.22 -4.19
N ALA A 110 6.32 0.98 -4.34
CA ALA A 110 7.16 -0.19 -4.10
C ALA A 110 6.72 -1.37 -4.98
N PRO A 111 7.64 -2.30 -5.29
CA PRO A 111 7.26 -3.54 -5.97
C PRO A 111 6.35 -4.39 -5.09
N TRP A 112 5.29 -4.94 -5.67
CA TRP A 112 4.33 -5.76 -4.93
C TRP A 112 4.99 -6.95 -4.21
N LYS A 113 5.95 -7.60 -4.85
CA LYS A 113 6.68 -8.73 -4.23
C LYS A 113 7.35 -8.36 -2.91
N LEU A 114 7.85 -7.14 -2.77
CA LEU A 114 8.49 -6.70 -1.52
C LEU A 114 7.46 -6.44 -0.43
N VAL A 115 6.28 -5.94 -0.80
CA VAL A 115 5.18 -5.78 0.16
C VAL A 115 4.77 -7.14 0.71
N ILE A 116 4.67 -8.16 -0.14
CA ILE A 116 4.34 -9.52 0.29
C ILE A 116 5.41 -10.06 1.23
N GLN A 117 6.67 -9.98 0.82
CA GLN A 117 7.78 -10.56 1.57
C GLN A 117 7.95 -9.92 2.95
N TYR A 118 7.76 -8.61 3.03
CA TYR A 118 8.00 -7.82 4.23
C TYR A 118 6.72 -7.13 4.75
N PHE A 119 5.56 -7.77 4.56
CA PHE A 119 4.30 -7.12 4.92
C PHE A 119 4.26 -6.66 6.39
N ASP A 120 4.92 -7.38 7.28
CA ASP A 120 4.98 -7.07 8.70
C ASP A 120 5.86 -5.85 9.02
N ASP A 121 6.66 -5.37 8.06
CA ASP A 121 7.36 -4.09 8.17
C ASP A 121 6.54 -2.94 7.56
N PHE A 122 5.71 -3.24 6.57
CA PHE A 122 4.83 -2.25 5.94
C PHE A 122 3.59 -1.94 6.77
N TYR A 123 3.10 -2.92 7.53
CA TYR A 123 1.88 -2.79 8.32
C TYR A 123 2.16 -3.09 9.79
N TYR A 124 1.82 -2.13 10.65
CA TYR A 124 1.92 -2.28 12.10
C TYR A 124 0.51 -2.33 12.70
N PRO A 125 0.20 -3.40 13.44
CA PRO A 125 -1.13 -3.57 14.05
C PRO A 125 -1.52 -2.38 14.92
N SER A 126 -2.82 -2.11 14.98
CA SER A 126 -3.46 -1.08 15.81
C SER A 126 -3.15 0.36 15.39
N SER A 127 -2.08 0.61 14.64
CA SER A 127 -1.70 1.97 14.26
C SER A 127 -1.95 2.28 12.78
N ASP A 128 -1.97 1.27 11.91
CA ASP A 128 -2.00 1.49 10.48
C ASP A 128 -3.32 1.08 9.85
N ASP A 129 -3.80 1.93 8.92
CA ASP A 129 -4.71 1.52 7.84
C ASP A 129 -3.93 1.77 6.55
N LEU A 130 -3.44 0.70 5.92
CA LEU A 130 -2.60 0.81 4.73
C LEU A 130 -3.40 0.42 3.50
N THR A 131 -3.59 1.37 2.59
CA THR A 131 -4.26 1.16 1.30
C THR A 131 -3.22 0.98 0.21
N ILE A 132 -3.35 -0.09 -0.57
CA ILE A 132 -2.46 -0.41 -1.68
C ILE A 132 -3.32 -0.50 -2.95
N PHE A 133 -2.88 0.17 -4.00
CA PHE A 133 -3.66 0.26 -5.23
C PHE A 133 -2.75 0.61 -6.41
N ASP A 134 -3.30 0.60 -7.61
CA ASP A 134 -2.63 1.15 -8.79
C ASP A 134 -3.47 2.30 -9.38
N GLN A 135 -2.95 2.89 -10.45
CA GLN A 135 -3.59 4.05 -11.08
C GLN A 135 -5.00 3.78 -11.62
N THR A 136 -5.34 2.52 -11.88
CA THR A 136 -6.65 2.16 -12.43
C THR A 136 -7.74 2.11 -11.36
N LEU A 137 -7.37 1.84 -10.10
CA LEU A 137 -8.31 1.50 -9.02
C LEU A 137 -9.28 0.37 -9.42
N ASN A 138 -8.85 -0.52 -10.32
CA ASN A 138 -9.61 -1.73 -10.63
C ASN A 138 -9.51 -2.75 -9.50
N TRP A 139 -8.59 -2.55 -8.61
CA TRP A 139 -8.38 -3.35 -7.41
C TRP A 139 -7.80 -2.48 -6.30
N ALA A 140 -7.96 -2.93 -5.06
CA ALA A 140 -7.27 -2.36 -3.90
C ALA A 140 -7.08 -3.42 -2.83
N VAL A 141 -6.02 -3.27 -2.04
CA VAL A 141 -5.76 -4.04 -0.84
C VAL A 141 -5.76 -3.09 0.33
N LEU A 142 -6.46 -3.44 1.40
CA LEU A 142 -6.47 -2.66 2.63
C LEU A 142 -6.02 -3.52 3.80
N PHE A 143 -4.92 -3.14 4.44
CA PHE A 143 -4.51 -3.69 5.73
C PHE A 143 -5.16 -2.82 6.80
N ALA A 144 -6.24 -3.32 7.40
CA ALA A 144 -7.00 -2.57 8.40
C ALA A 144 -6.37 -2.70 9.79
N HIS A 145 -6.45 -1.64 10.59
CA HIS A 145 -5.80 -1.57 11.91
C HIS A 145 -6.24 -2.68 12.89
N TYR A 146 -7.33 -3.36 12.61
CA TYR A 146 -7.83 -4.47 13.44
C TYR A 146 -7.42 -5.85 12.89
N ASP A 147 -6.30 -5.92 12.18
CA ASP A 147 -5.65 -7.16 11.74
C ASP A 147 -6.45 -7.96 10.72
N VAL A 148 -7.10 -7.28 9.80
CA VAL A 148 -7.76 -7.91 8.65
C VAL A 148 -7.22 -7.27 7.37
N ILE A 149 -6.89 -8.12 6.39
CA ILE A 149 -6.50 -7.67 5.05
C ILE A 149 -7.66 -7.91 4.11
N TYR A 150 -8.09 -6.87 3.42
CA TYR A 150 -9.16 -6.93 2.42
C TYR A 150 -8.59 -6.76 1.02
N TYR A 151 -9.16 -7.47 0.05
CA TYR A 151 -8.84 -7.32 -1.36
C TYR A 151 -10.14 -7.15 -2.14
N GLY A 152 -10.27 -6.04 -2.86
CA GLY A 152 -11.42 -5.75 -3.71
C GLY A 152 -11.03 -5.69 -5.18
N THR A 153 -11.89 -6.20 -6.06
CA THR A 153 -11.72 -6.15 -7.52
C THR A 153 -13.02 -5.79 -8.21
N LYS A 154 -12.89 -5.06 -9.31
CA LYS A 154 -14.00 -4.78 -10.23
C LYS A 154 -14.28 -5.96 -11.17
#